data_ca11a261d8f85ffbcfa1f4b795f026e7
#
_entry.id   ca11a261d8f85ffbcfa1f4b795f026e7
#
_cell.length_a   1.000
_cell.length_b   1.000
_cell.length_c   1.000
_cell.angle_alpha   90.00
_cell.angle_beta   90.00
_cell.angle_gamma   90.00
#
_symmetry.space_group_name_H-M   'P 1'
#
loop_
_entity.id
_entity.type
_entity.pdbx_description
1 polymer ?
#
loop_
_entity_poly.entity_id
_entity_poly.type
_entity_poly.pdbx_seq_one_letter_code
_entity_poly.pdbx_strand_id
1 'polypeptide(L)'
;VTFDQALPADFKAQYTVDGTAVSCTDGKLAVGALALGTHKVEIADASGKYAAIVTEFTVNTDKMPASYDSNETKLVAAKGITAEEFSAYIKSISKVKVDDTEYAATGKGSKIIVKEDGTLDLTDLQVTDTTVFEITAVGYKNNLTFTYKEAENTFELNTSSKTLYTKGSTKTTLKVTTNLTDKITWKSSNTKVAAVNSKGVVTAKAKGTAVITASCGEYKVTCKITVKNPSLKLTKT
;
A
#
# COMPACT_ATOMS: atom_id res chain seq x y z
N VAL A 1 -1.89 -3.36 -40.37
CA VAL A 1 -1.37 -4.74 -40.42
C VAL A 1 -0.58 -4.90 -41.68
N THR A 2 0.67 -5.28 -41.55
CA THR A 2 1.55 -5.62 -42.71
C THR A 2 1.87 -7.10 -42.65
N PHE A 3 1.93 -7.76 -43.80
CA PHE A 3 2.31 -9.15 -43.92
C PHE A 3 3.66 -9.26 -44.61
N ASP A 4 4.50 -10.17 -44.13
CA ASP A 4 5.81 -10.45 -44.76
C ASP A 4 5.63 -11.09 -46.15
N GLN A 5 4.49 -11.74 -46.39
CA GLN A 5 4.10 -12.31 -47.68
C GLN A 5 2.67 -11.89 -48.03
N ALA A 6 2.40 -11.73 -49.31
CA ALA A 6 1.06 -11.44 -49.77
C ALA A 6 0.10 -12.58 -49.44
N LEU A 7 -1.09 -12.22 -48.94
CA LEU A 7 -2.16 -13.21 -48.77
C LEU A 7 -2.64 -13.73 -50.12
N PRO A 8 -3.15 -14.98 -50.18
CA PRO A 8 -3.76 -15.51 -51.39
C PRO A 8 -4.85 -14.58 -51.94
N ALA A 9 -4.98 -14.45 -53.23
CA ALA A 9 -5.91 -13.53 -53.87
C ALA A 9 -7.39 -13.80 -53.53
N ASP A 10 -7.72 -15.02 -53.13
CA ASP A 10 -9.05 -15.47 -52.73
C ASP A 10 -9.23 -15.51 -51.19
N PHE A 11 -8.24 -15.07 -50.43
CA PHE A 11 -8.34 -14.97 -48.94
C PHE A 11 -9.34 -13.86 -48.56
N LYS A 12 -10.41 -14.25 -47.85
CA LYS A 12 -11.44 -13.32 -47.36
C LYS A 12 -11.23 -13.01 -45.91
N ALA A 13 -10.41 -11.99 -45.65
CA ALA A 13 -9.99 -11.65 -44.29
C ALA A 13 -11.16 -11.21 -43.40
N GLN A 14 -11.28 -11.83 -42.22
CA GLN A 14 -12.08 -11.40 -41.07
C GLN A 14 -11.12 -11.14 -39.92
N TYR A 15 -11.28 -10.00 -39.28
CA TYR A 15 -10.40 -9.55 -38.20
C TYR A 15 -11.10 -9.60 -36.85
N THR A 16 -10.46 -10.15 -35.86
CA THR A 16 -10.89 -10.03 -34.46
C THR A 16 -9.76 -9.55 -33.57
N VAL A 17 -10.12 -8.80 -32.52
CA VAL A 17 -9.23 -8.50 -31.42
C VAL A 17 -9.89 -9.03 -30.15
N ASP A 18 -9.20 -9.93 -29.44
CA ASP A 18 -9.72 -10.67 -28.27
C ASP A 18 -11.07 -11.35 -28.57
N GLY A 19 -11.22 -11.88 -29.77
CA GLY A 19 -12.46 -12.53 -30.23
C GLY A 19 -13.56 -11.56 -30.66
N THR A 20 -13.39 -10.25 -30.49
CA THR A 20 -14.35 -9.25 -30.95
C THR A 20 -14.05 -8.84 -32.40
N ALA A 21 -15.06 -8.90 -33.27
CA ALA A 21 -14.93 -8.51 -34.67
C ALA A 21 -14.58 -7.01 -34.79
N VAL A 22 -13.59 -6.71 -35.64
CA VAL A 22 -13.15 -5.35 -35.94
C VAL A 22 -13.00 -5.14 -37.44
N SER A 23 -13.17 -3.90 -37.91
CA SER A 23 -12.89 -3.57 -39.30
C SER A 23 -11.40 -3.26 -39.52
N CYS A 24 -10.91 -3.53 -40.73
CA CYS A 24 -9.59 -3.14 -41.15
C CYS A 24 -9.70 -2.24 -42.40
N THR A 25 -9.19 -1.02 -42.34
CA THR A 25 -9.14 -0.08 -43.46
C THR A 25 -7.71 0.41 -43.62
N ASP A 26 -7.19 0.30 -44.82
CA ASP A 26 -5.81 0.69 -45.14
C ASP A 26 -4.77 0.06 -44.20
N GLY A 27 -4.95 -1.24 -43.88
CA GLY A 27 -4.06 -1.98 -42.97
C GLY A 27 -4.18 -1.59 -41.48
N LYS A 28 -5.17 -0.76 -41.11
CA LYS A 28 -5.41 -0.34 -39.73
C LYS A 28 -6.67 -1.00 -39.16
N LEU A 29 -6.54 -1.64 -38.03
CA LEU A 29 -7.67 -2.20 -37.30
C LEU A 29 -8.40 -1.08 -36.53
N ALA A 30 -9.73 -0.99 -36.70
CA ALA A 30 -10.57 -0.07 -35.94
C ALA A 30 -10.91 -0.73 -34.59
N VAL A 31 -10.04 -0.56 -33.62
CA VAL A 31 -10.26 -1.01 -32.23
C VAL A 31 -10.71 0.16 -31.38
N GLY A 32 -11.62 -0.08 -30.42
CA GLY A 32 -12.00 0.89 -29.41
C GLY A 32 -10.88 1.08 -28.36
N ALA A 33 -11.25 1.66 -27.20
CA ALA A 33 -10.35 1.70 -26.05
C ALA A 33 -10.07 0.27 -25.56
N LEU A 34 -8.81 -0.14 -25.58
CA LEU A 34 -8.36 -1.44 -25.09
C LEU A 34 -7.83 -1.29 -23.67
N ALA A 35 -7.97 -2.33 -22.86
CA ALA A 35 -7.34 -2.42 -21.55
C ALA A 35 -5.80 -2.42 -21.66
N LEU A 36 -5.09 -2.19 -20.56
CA LEU A 36 -3.66 -2.41 -20.51
C LEU A 36 -3.37 -3.91 -20.55
N GLY A 37 -2.32 -4.31 -21.24
CA GLY A 37 -1.89 -5.70 -21.35
C GLY A 37 -1.81 -6.22 -22.76
N THR A 38 -1.71 -7.54 -22.89
CA THR A 38 -1.56 -8.23 -24.18
C THR A 38 -2.92 -8.53 -24.78
N HIS A 39 -3.05 -8.23 -26.07
CA HIS A 39 -4.24 -8.44 -26.88
C HIS A 39 -3.93 -9.35 -28.06
N LYS A 40 -4.82 -10.31 -28.31
CA LYS A 40 -4.72 -11.26 -29.41
C LYS A 40 -5.40 -10.68 -30.65
N VAL A 41 -4.68 -10.63 -31.77
CA VAL A 41 -5.26 -10.38 -33.09
C VAL A 41 -5.38 -11.70 -33.82
N GLU A 42 -6.53 -11.98 -34.39
CA GLU A 42 -6.77 -13.11 -35.22
C GLU A 42 -7.32 -12.66 -36.58
N ILE A 43 -6.73 -13.15 -37.67
CA ILE A 43 -7.15 -12.88 -39.04
C ILE A 43 -7.55 -14.22 -39.64
N ALA A 44 -8.83 -14.46 -39.73
CA ALA A 44 -9.40 -15.68 -40.25
C ALA A 44 -9.82 -15.52 -41.73
N ASP A 45 -9.78 -16.60 -42.50
CA ASP A 45 -10.38 -16.65 -43.83
C ASP A 45 -11.87 -17.01 -43.69
N ALA A 46 -12.76 -16.13 -44.13
CA ALA A 46 -14.20 -16.34 -44.08
C ALA A 46 -14.68 -17.57 -44.88
N SER A 47 -13.89 -18.02 -45.85
CA SER A 47 -14.21 -19.24 -46.61
C SER A 47 -13.77 -20.53 -45.91
N GLY A 48 -12.95 -20.42 -44.85
CA GLY A 48 -12.38 -21.56 -44.13
C GLY A 48 -11.33 -22.34 -44.92
N LYS A 49 -10.88 -21.84 -46.08
CA LYS A 49 -9.92 -22.50 -46.91
C LYS A 49 -8.49 -22.43 -46.38
N TYR A 50 -8.19 -21.35 -45.67
CA TYR A 50 -6.85 -21.08 -45.15
C TYR A 50 -6.88 -21.03 -43.63
N ALA A 51 -5.78 -21.43 -42.97
CA ALA A 51 -5.60 -21.34 -41.54
C ALA A 51 -5.59 -19.87 -41.09
N ALA A 52 -6.12 -19.62 -39.88
CA ALA A 52 -6.08 -18.29 -39.29
C ALA A 52 -4.64 -17.86 -38.94
N ILE A 53 -4.36 -16.58 -39.13
CA ILE A 53 -3.12 -15.93 -38.72
C ILE A 53 -3.37 -15.33 -37.33
N VAL A 54 -2.55 -15.67 -36.36
CA VAL A 54 -2.65 -15.19 -34.97
C VAL A 54 -1.39 -14.44 -34.60
N THR A 55 -1.55 -13.25 -34.04
CA THR A 55 -0.46 -12.44 -33.47
C THR A 55 -0.93 -11.71 -32.23
N GLU A 56 -0.02 -11.14 -31.51
CA GLU A 56 -0.30 -10.39 -30.28
C GLU A 56 0.35 -9.01 -30.33
N PHE A 57 -0.26 -8.05 -29.61
CA PHE A 57 0.32 -6.75 -29.33
C PHE A 57 0.01 -6.35 -27.90
N THR A 58 0.81 -5.45 -27.32
CA THR A 58 0.62 -5.01 -25.94
C THR A 58 0.26 -3.54 -25.88
N VAL A 59 -0.79 -3.21 -25.16
CA VAL A 59 -1.16 -1.83 -24.80
C VAL A 59 -0.48 -1.48 -23.48
N ASN A 60 0.39 -0.48 -23.50
CA ASN A 60 1.18 -0.05 -22.36
C ASN A 60 0.90 1.39 -21.95
N THR A 61 1.11 1.69 -20.67
CA THR A 61 1.11 3.04 -20.12
C THR A 61 2.46 3.38 -19.49
N ASP A 62 2.81 4.68 -19.48
CA ASP A 62 3.95 5.21 -18.72
C ASP A 62 3.58 5.56 -17.28
N LYS A 63 2.28 5.60 -16.96
CA LYS A 63 1.77 5.94 -15.64
C LYS A 63 2.11 4.83 -14.63
N MET A 64 2.82 5.18 -13.55
CA MET A 64 3.10 4.25 -12.45
C MET A 64 2.03 4.39 -11.37
N PRO A 65 1.18 3.36 -11.15
CA PRO A 65 0.05 3.45 -10.22
C PRO A 65 0.42 3.19 -8.77
N ALA A 66 1.63 2.72 -8.48
CA ALA A 66 2.04 2.34 -7.15
C ALA A 66 3.33 3.05 -6.72
N SER A 67 3.50 3.19 -5.41
CA SER A 67 4.74 3.56 -4.75
C SER A 67 4.94 2.66 -3.53
N TYR A 68 6.18 2.56 -3.05
CA TYR A 68 6.50 1.83 -1.83
C TYR A 68 6.33 2.74 -0.61
N ASP A 69 5.60 2.26 0.40
CA ASP A 69 5.51 2.87 1.72
C ASP A 69 6.35 2.06 2.71
N SER A 70 7.47 2.65 3.14
CA SER A 70 8.39 2.00 4.09
C SER A 70 7.81 1.88 5.51
N ASN A 71 6.86 2.74 5.91
CA ASN A 71 6.26 2.67 7.25
C ASN A 71 5.31 1.49 7.39
N GLU A 72 4.63 1.11 6.29
CA GLU A 72 3.70 -0.01 6.28
C GLU A 72 4.30 -1.26 5.59
N THR A 73 5.52 -1.15 5.05
CA THR A 73 6.22 -2.23 4.31
C THR A 73 5.34 -2.82 3.21
N LYS A 74 4.71 -1.93 2.44
CA LYS A 74 3.80 -2.32 1.36
C LYS A 74 3.81 -1.37 0.18
N LEU A 75 3.22 -1.81 -0.93
CA LEU A 75 2.87 -0.93 -2.04
C LEU A 75 1.55 -0.21 -1.71
N VAL A 76 1.52 1.08 -2.03
CA VAL A 76 0.33 1.93 -1.89
C VAL A 76 0.04 2.63 -3.21
N ALA A 77 -1.20 3.08 -3.39
CA ALA A 77 -1.56 3.88 -4.55
C ALA A 77 -0.70 5.14 -4.64
N ALA A 78 -0.10 5.40 -5.79
CA ALA A 78 0.63 6.64 -6.02
C ALA A 78 -0.33 7.84 -6.02
N LYS A 79 0.22 9.05 -5.82
CA LYS A 79 -0.60 10.28 -5.76
C LYS A 79 -1.48 10.43 -7.01
N GLY A 80 -2.79 10.58 -6.80
CA GLY A 80 -3.77 10.78 -7.88
C GLY A 80 -4.18 9.49 -8.59
N ILE A 81 -3.88 8.32 -8.03
CA ILE A 81 -4.30 7.00 -8.50
C ILE A 81 -5.55 6.57 -7.71
N THR A 82 -6.54 6.01 -8.41
CA THR A 82 -7.72 5.44 -7.77
C THR A 82 -7.42 4.05 -7.19
N ALA A 83 -8.29 3.58 -6.29
CA ALA A 83 -8.17 2.23 -5.73
C ALA A 83 -8.29 1.14 -6.81
N GLU A 84 -9.12 1.37 -7.82
CA GLU A 84 -9.31 0.46 -8.96
C GLU A 84 -8.05 0.38 -9.84
N GLU A 85 -7.42 1.53 -10.14
CA GLU A 85 -6.17 1.58 -10.90
C GLU A 85 -5.04 0.88 -10.15
N PHE A 86 -4.93 1.11 -8.85
CA PHE A 86 -3.96 0.42 -7.99
C PHE A 86 -4.20 -1.09 -7.95
N SER A 87 -5.46 -1.53 -7.73
CA SER A 87 -5.81 -2.95 -7.72
C SER A 87 -5.51 -3.63 -9.06
N ALA A 88 -5.80 -2.94 -10.19
CA ALA A 88 -5.48 -3.44 -11.52
C ALA A 88 -3.98 -3.62 -11.72
N TYR A 89 -3.17 -2.66 -11.24
CA TYR A 89 -1.70 -2.78 -11.26
C TYR A 89 -1.22 -3.99 -10.46
N ILE A 90 -1.67 -4.17 -9.21
CA ILE A 90 -1.26 -5.31 -8.36
C ILE A 90 -1.57 -6.64 -9.06
N LYS A 91 -2.75 -6.78 -9.67
CA LYS A 91 -3.15 -7.98 -10.41
C LYS A 91 -2.37 -8.21 -11.70
N SER A 92 -1.79 -7.17 -12.27
CA SER A 92 -0.99 -7.25 -13.51
C SER A 92 0.49 -7.58 -13.25
N ILE A 93 0.94 -7.62 -11.98
CA ILE A 93 2.32 -7.97 -11.64
C ILE A 93 2.62 -9.37 -12.14
N SER A 94 3.62 -9.47 -13.01
CA SER A 94 4.06 -10.73 -13.60
C SER A 94 5.32 -11.30 -12.94
N LYS A 95 6.16 -10.40 -12.41
CA LYS A 95 7.46 -10.74 -11.85
C LYS A 95 7.89 -9.74 -10.78
N VAL A 96 8.53 -10.25 -9.74
CA VAL A 96 9.22 -9.44 -8.73
C VAL A 96 10.68 -9.92 -8.67
N LYS A 97 11.63 -9.01 -8.86
CA LYS A 97 13.04 -9.26 -8.64
C LYS A 97 13.44 -8.67 -7.29
N VAL A 98 14.11 -9.45 -6.46
CA VAL A 98 14.66 -9.04 -5.16
C VAL A 98 16.17 -9.21 -5.25
N ASP A 99 16.90 -8.12 -5.29
CA ASP A 99 18.31 -8.04 -5.70
C ASP A 99 18.52 -8.79 -7.02
N ASP A 100 19.25 -9.91 -7.03
CA ASP A 100 19.50 -10.69 -8.23
C ASP A 100 18.56 -11.90 -8.40
N THR A 101 17.62 -12.13 -7.48
CA THR A 101 16.71 -13.28 -7.52
C THR A 101 15.35 -12.88 -8.08
N GLU A 102 14.88 -13.61 -9.11
CA GLU A 102 13.57 -13.41 -9.71
C GLU A 102 12.51 -14.36 -9.13
N TYR A 103 11.34 -13.79 -8.84
CA TYR A 103 10.16 -14.51 -8.38
C TYR A 103 9.00 -14.25 -9.34
N ALA A 104 8.40 -15.31 -9.88
CA ALA A 104 7.18 -15.18 -10.67
C ALA A 104 6.01 -14.84 -9.74
N ALA A 105 5.19 -13.86 -10.14
CA ALA A 105 4.02 -13.45 -9.36
C ALA A 105 2.85 -14.43 -9.48
N THR A 106 2.84 -15.29 -10.52
CA THR A 106 1.79 -16.25 -10.80
C THR A 106 2.37 -17.59 -11.23
N GLY A 107 1.60 -18.67 -11.00
CA GLY A 107 1.99 -20.01 -11.41
C GLY A 107 2.06 -21.00 -10.23
N LYS A 108 2.03 -22.30 -10.55
CA LYS A 108 2.09 -23.38 -9.52
C LYS A 108 3.47 -23.39 -8.87
N GLY A 109 3.52 -23.17 -7.55
CA GLY A 109 4.77 -23.14 -6.79
C GLY A 109 5.48 -21.78 -6.77
N SER A 110 4.88 -20.72 -7.34
CA SER A 110 5.41 -19.36 -7.25
C SER A 110 5.34 -18.83 -5.81
N LYS A 111 6.39 -18.13 -5.38
CA LYS A 111 6.35 -17.34 -4.15
C LYS A 111 5.74 -15.97 -4.47
N ILE A 112 4.57 -15.70 -3.90
CA ILE A 112 3.90 -14.41 -4.07
C ILE A 112 4.55 -13.41 -3.14
N ILE A 113 5.37 -12.51 -3.70
CA ILE A 113 6.06 -11.45 -2.94
C ILE A 113 5.12 -10.27 -2.66
N VAL A 114 4.24 -9.91 -3.60
CA VAL A 114 3.28 -8.81 -3.43
C VAL A 114 1.87 -9.40 -3.32
N LYS A 115 1.23 -9.21 -2.18
CA LYS A 115 -0.16 -9.65 -1.93
C LYS A 115 -1.15 -8.70 -2.62
N GLU A 116 -2.42 -9.11 -2.73
CA GLU A 116 -3.48 -8.34 -3.39
C GLU A 116 -3.73 -6.97 -2.76
N ASP A 117 -3.45 -6.79 -1.47
CA ASP A 117 -3.55 -5.53 -0.73
C ASP A 117 -2.27 -4.66 -0.84
N GLY A 118 -1.27 -5.10 -1.60
CA GLY A 118 0.02 -4.45 -1.75
C GLY A 118 1.07 -4.84 -0.69
N THR A 119 0.71 -5.62 0.32
CA THR A 119 1.65 -6.07 1.37
C THR A 119 2.75 -6.93 0.77
N LEU A 120 4.01 -6.70 1.19
CA LEU A 120 5.14 -7.53 0.80
C LEU A 120 5.23 -8.76 1.71
N ASP A 121 5.25 -9.96 1.12
CA ASP A 121 5.55 -11.19 1.83
C ASP A 121 7.07 -11.42 1.82
N LEU A 122 7.69 -11.06 2.90
CA LEU A 122 9.14 -11.16 3.09
C LEU A 122 9.57 -12.47 3.78
N THR A 123 8.63 -13.40 4.02
CA THR A 123 8.90 -14.70 4.64
C THR A 123 9.98 -15.43 3.85
N ASP A 124 11.00 -15.95 4.54
CA ASP A 124 12.17 -16.62 3.97
C ASP A 124 13.04 -15.77 3.01
N LEU A 125 12.83 -14.46 2.96
CA LEU A 125 13.74 -13.53 2.28
C LEU A 125 14.72 -12.93 3.29
N GLN A 126 16.00 -12.86 2.90
CA GLN A 126 17.02 -12.15 3.67
C GLN A 126 17.07 -10.70 3.19
N VAL A 127 16.12 -9.88 3.66
CA VAL A 127 16.05 -8.46 3.27
C VAL A 127 16.80 -7.58 4.27
N THR A 128 17.47 -6.55 3.73
CA THR A 128 18.17 -5.52 4.49
C THR A 128 17.82 -4.16 3.92
N ASP A 129 18.20 -3.08 4.56
CA ASP A 129 17.99 -1.70 4.10
C ASP A 129 18.73 -1.34 2.79
N THR A 130 19.48 -2.28 2.22
CA THR A 130 20.11 -2.18 0.90
C THR A 130 19.44 -3.06 -0.16
N THR A 131 18.49 -3.93 0.22
CA THR A 131 17.80 -4.84 -0.72
C THR A 131 16.94 -4.06 -1.69
N VAL A 132 17.12 -4.30 -2.99
CA VAL A 132 16.38 -3.63 -4.06
C VAL A 132 15.29 -4.54 -4.59
N PHE A 133 14.09 -4.00 -4.68
CA PHE A 133 12.94 -4.62 -5.33
C PHE A 133 12.71 -3.98 -6.69
N GLU A 134 12.49 -4.81 -7.70
CA GLU A 134 12.08 -4.39 -9.03
C GLU A 134 10.84 -5.19 -9.43
N ILE A 135 9.72 -4.49 -9.67
CA ILE A 135 8.42 -5.10 -9.96
C ILE A 135 8.06 -4.83 -11.41
N THR A 136 7.85 -5.89 -12.16
CA THR A 136 7.40 -5.86 -13.56
C THR A 136 5.91 -6.20 -13.62
N ALA A 137 5.14 -5.38 -14.31
CA ALA A 137 3.71 -5.56 -14.48
C ALA A 137 3.32 -5.46 -15.95
N VAL A 138 2.42 -6.33 -16.41
CA VAL A 138 1.94 -6.36 -17.80
C VAL A 138 1.12 -5.11 -18.10
N GLY A 139 1.40 -4.44 -19.22
CA GLY A 139 0.73 -3.19 -19.59
C GLY A 139 1.40 -1.92 -19.04
N TYR A 140 2.53 -2.04 -18.35
CA TYR A 140 3.30 -0.91 -17.83
C TYR A 140 4.71 -0.92 -18.44
N LYS A 141 5.15 0.23 -18.99
CA LYS A 141 6.45 0.33 -19.66
C LYS A 141 7.62 0.34 -18.69
N ASN A 142 7.39 0.89 -17.50
CA ASN A 142 8.42 1.06 -16.49
C ASN A 142 8.21 0.07 -15.34
N ASN A 143 9.30 -0.49 -14.84
CA ASN A 143 9.26 -1.27 -13.61
C ASN A 143 9.18 -0.33 -12.40
N LEU A 144 8.46 -0.75 -11.34
CA LEU A 144 8.53 -0.08 -10.06
C LEU A 144 9.77 -0.59 -9.31
N THR A 145 10.73 0.32 -9.07
CA THR A 145 11.96 -0.01 -8.34
C THR A 145 12.03 0.78 -7.04
N PHE A 146 12.35 0.09 -5.94
CA PHE A 146 12.57 0.72 -4.64
C PHE A 146 13.58 -0.08 -3.81
N THR A 147 14.24 0.61 -2.87
CA THR A 147 15.07 -0.03 -1.85
C THR A 147 14.20 -0.30 -0.63
N TYR A 148 14.26 -1.54 -0.11
CA TYR A 148 13.57 -1.90 1.11
C TYR A 148 14.05 -1.02 2.27
N LYS A 149 13.14 -0.64 3.11
CA LYS A 149 13.43 -0.06 4.42
C LYS A 149 12.55 -0.74 5.45
N GLU A 150 13.16 -1.18 6.53
CA GLU A 150 12.39 -1.64 7.69
C GLU A 150 11.58 -0.48 8.26
N ALA A 151 10.32 -0.74 8.60
CA ALA A 151 9.47 0.27 9.22
C ALA A 151 10.06 0.69 10.56
N GLU A 152 10.28 1.98 10.73
CA GLU A 152 10.73 2.50 12.02
C GLU A 152 9.65 2.29 13.08
N ASN A 153 10.06 1.73 14.23
CA ASN A 153 9.15 1.55 15.34
C ASN A 153 8.74 2.91 15.92
N THR A 154 7.46 3.18 15.90
CA THR A 154 6.88 4.40 16.47
C THR A 154 6.19 4.09 17.79
N PHE A 155 6.44 4.92 18.81
CA PHE A 155 5.75 4.83 20.09
C PHE A 155 5.67 6.22 20.71
N GLU A 156 4.54 6.90 20.49
CA GLU A 156 4.37 8.31 20.85
C GLU A 156 3.10 8.55 21.65
N LEU A 157 3.10 9.57 22.52
CA LEU A 157 1.92 10.05 23.21
C LEU A 157 1.36 11.31 22.54
N ASN A 158 0.04 11.42 22.52
CA ASN A 158 -0.67 12.60 22.05
C ASN A 158 -0.33 13.90 22.79
N THR A 159 0.34 13.81 23.94
CA THR A 159 0.85 14.97 24.70
C THR A 159 1.94 14.54 25.70
N SER A 160 2.95 15.38 25.87
CA SER A 160 4.03 15.18 26.86
C SER A 160 3.72 15.79 28.23
N SER A 161 2.68 16.64 28.33
CA SER A 161 2.27 17.24 29.59
C SER A 161 0.78 17.61 29.63
N LYS A 162 0.16 17.57 30.82
CA LYS A 162 -1.22 17.98 31.03
C LYS A 162 -1.44 18.52 32.43
N THR A 163 -2.20 19.62 32.54
CA THR A 163 -2.70 20.13 33.84
C THR A 163 -4.10 19.62 34.05
N LEU A 164 -4.34 19.05 35.23
CA LEU A 164 -5.65 18.63 35.74
C LEU A 164 -5.96 19.37 37.02
N TYR A 165 -7.20 19.28 37.48
CA TYR A 165 -7.64 19.91 38.69
C TYR A 165 -8.30 18.91 39.64
N THR A 166 -8.27 19.17 40.95
CA THR A 166 -8.93 18.31 41.94
C THR A 166 -10.45 18.36 41.85
N LYS A 167 -11.01 19.41 41.21
CA LYS A 167 -12.44 19.56 40.87
C LYS A 167 -12.58 20.13 39.47
N GLY A 168 -13.64 19.83 38.76
CA GLY A 168 -13.86 20.22 37.37
C GLY A 168 -13.14 19.26 36.40
N SER A 169 -12.11 19.72 35.69
CA SER A 169 -11.33 18.90 34.77
C SER A 169 -10.41 17.91 35.50
N THR A 170 -10.99 16.84 36.04
CA THR A 170 -10.30 15.84 36.88
C THR A 170 -9.73 14.67 36.11
N LYS A 171 -10.08 14.52 34.82
CA LYS A 171 -9.66 13.38 33.98
C LYS A 171 -9.12 13.83 32.62
N THR A 172 -8.23 13.02 32.04
CA THR A 172 -7.77 13.11 30.64
C THR A 172 -7.47 11.73 30.14
N THR A 173 -7.57 11.54 28.82
CA THR A 173 -7.14 10.29 28.18
C THR A 173 -5.85 10.53 27.42
N LEU A 174 -4.80 9.80 27.76
CA LEU A 174 -3.57 9.72 26.99
C LEU A 174 -3.75 8.66 25.92
N LYS A 175 -3.42 9.01 24.67
CA LYS A 175 -3.47 8.10 23.54
C LYS A 175 -2.05 7.84 23.05
N VAL A 176 -1.75 6.58 22.79
CA VAL A 176 -0.50 6.15 22.14
C VAL A 176 -0.75 5.98 20.66
N THR A 177 0.14 6.53 19.84
CA THR A 177 0.28 6.20 18.41
C THR A 177 1.46 5.26 18.29
N THR A 178 1.27 4.08 17.69
CA THR A 178 2.30 3.06 17.56
C THR A 178 1.98 2.10 16.43
N ASN A 179 3.03 1.54 15.80
CA ASN A 179 2.97 0.39 14.91
C ASN A 179 3.39 -0.92 15.60
N LEU A 180 3.71 -0.87 16.91
CA LEU A 180 4.04 -2.06 17.70
C LEU A 180 2.78 -2.87 18.00
N THR A 181 2.91 -4.19 18.00
CA THR A 181 1.79 -5.13 18.25
C THR A 181 1.68 -5.59 19.70
N ASP A 182 2.71 -5.35 20.50
CA ASP A 182 2.74 -5.73 21.89
C ASP A 182 1.74 -4.94 22.75
N LYS A 183 1.36 -5.53 23.87
CA LYS A 183 0.41 -4.92 24.81
C LYS A 183 0.98 -3.67 25.48
N ILE A 184 0.27 -2.55 25.36
CA ILE A 184 0.61 -1.30 26.05
C ILE A 184 0.26 -1.43 27.53
N THR A 185 1.23 -1.09 28.39
CA THR A 185 1.08 -1.02 29.84
C THR A 185 1.23 0.42 30.34
N TRP A 186 0.51 0.76 31.41
CA TRP A 186 0.48 2.10 31.96
C TRP A 186 0.91 2.10 33.42
N LYS A 187 1.75 3.08 33.81
CA LYS A 187 2.21 3.25 35.18
C LYS A 187 2.19 4.73 35.59
N SER A 188 1.82 5.01 36.80
CA SER A 188 1.96 6.34 37.42
C SER A 188 3.09 6.31 38.42
N SER A 189 3.94 7.35 38.41
CA SER A 189 4.99 7.54 39.45
C SER A 189 4.44 7.88 40.82
N ASN A 190 3.20 8.42 40.87
CA ASN A 190 2.52 8.76 42.14
C ASN A 190 1.01 8.64 41.99
N THR A 191 0.47 7.48 42.33
CA THR A 191 -0.96 7.17 42.25
C THR A 191 -1.83 7.95 43.28
N LYS A 192 -1.22 8.57 44.30
CA LYS A 192 -1.92 9.46 45.23
C LYS A 192 -2.20 10.84 44.61
N VAL A 193 -1.38 11.27 43.63
CA VAL A 193 -1.55 12.53 42.88
C VAL A 193 -2.41 12.32 41.65
N ALA A 194 -2.04 11.36 40.82
CA ALA A 194 -2.77 11.00 39.61
C ALA A 194 -2.66 9.49 39.35
N ALA A 195 -3.79 8.83 39.12
CA ALA A 195 -3.85 7.41 38.77
C ALA A 195 -4.16 7.26 37.29
N VAL A 196 -3.66 6.18 36.67
CA VAL A 196 -3.95 5.81 35.27
C VAL A 196 -4.51 4.39 35.23
N ASN A 197 -5.46 4.13 34.33
CA ASN A 197 -5.98 2.79 34.08
C ASN A 197 -5.38 2.15 32.81
N SER A 198 -5.73 0.90 32.52
CA SER A 198 -5.25 0.17 31.35
C SER A 198 -5.65 0.77 29.98
N LYS A 199 -6.60 1.70 29.96
CA LYS A 199 -7.05 2.42 28.74
C LYS A 199 -6.39 3.80 28.59
N GLY A 200 -5.37 4.14 29.40
CA GLY A 200 -4.70 5.43 29.39
C GLY A 200 -5.51 6.58 29.99
N VAL A 201 -6.62 6.30 30.68
CA VAL A 201 -7.41 7.34 31.37
C VAL A 201 -6.73 7.70 32.67
N VAL A 202 -6.27 8.95 32.76
CA VAL A 202 -5.63 9.53 33.92
C VAL A 202 -6.69 10.27 34.75
N THR A 203 -6.70 10.01 36.05
CA THR A 203 -7.60 10.67 37.02
C THR A 203 -6.77 11.39 38.08
N ALA A 204 -6.98 12.71 38.20
CA ALA A 204 -6.40 13.53 39.24
C ALA A 204 -7.03 13.18 40.61
N LYS A 205 -6.20 13.09 41.67
CA LYS A 205 -6.64 12.78 43.04
C LYS A 205 -6.28 13.88 44.04
N ALA A 206 -5.04 14.35 44.02
CA ALA A 206 -4.55 15.37 44.92
C ALA A 206 -3.61 16.34 44.22
N LYS A 207 -3.49 17.59 44.73
CA LYS A 207 -2.51 18.58 44.25
C LYS A 207 -1.10 18.00 44.27
N GLY A 208 -0.34 18.18 43.16
CA GLY A 208 1.01 17.70 43.02
C GLY A 208 1.38 17.42 41.56
N THR A 209 2.45 16.66 41.40
CA THR A 209 2.94 16.23 40.08
C THR A 209 3.10 14.71 40.05
N ALA A 210 2.72 14.07 38.96
CA ALA A 210 2.98 12.68 38.70
C ALA A 210 3.43 12.52 37.22
N VAL A 211 4.28 11.52 36.94
CA VAL A 211 4.65 11.14 35.60
C VAL A 211 3.88 9.86 35.24
N ILE A 212 3.13 9.91 34.18
CA ILE A 212 2.47 8.74 33.62
C ILE A 212 3.39 8.17 32.52
N THR A 213 3.71 6.89 32.59
CA THR A 213 4.51 6.16 31.62
C THR A 213 3.64 5.16 30.89
N ALA A 214 3.66 5.19 29.57
CA ALA A 214 3.22 4.09 28.70
C ALA A 214 4.43 3.27 28.27
N SER A 215 4.31 1.95 28.25
CA SER A 215 5.38 1.04 27.82
C SER A 215 4.82 -0.06 26.93
N CYS A 216 5.61 -0.45 25.90
CA CYS A 216 5.35 -1.53 24.96
C CYS A 216 6.69 -2.22 24.66
N GLY A 217 6.91 -3.43 25.20
CA GLY A 217 8.23 -4.04 25.18
C GLY A 217 9.28 -3.13 25.84
N GLU A 218 10.34 -2.80 25.12
CA GLU A 218 11.41 -1.89 25.56
C GLU A 218 11.08 -0.40 25.37
N TYR A 219 10.06 -0.07 24.53
CA TYR A 219 9.66 1.30 24.23
C TYR A 219 8.90 1.93 25.38
N LYS A 220 9.23 3.19 25.69
CA LYS A 220 8.63 3.94 26.79
C LYS A 220 8.46 5.40 26.41
N VAL A 221 7.27 5.95 26.70
CA VAL A 221 6.97 7.38 26.56
C VAL A 221 6.30 7.88 27.83
N THR A 222 6.48 9.16 28.14
CA THR A 222 6.01 9.74 29.41
C THR A 222 5.20 10.99 29.20
N CYS A 223 4.23 11.22 30.10
CA CYS A 223 3.47 12.45 30.20
C CYS A 223 3.51 12.99 31.63
N LYS A 224 3.94 14.25 31.77
CA LYS A 224 3.93 14.95 33.06
C LYS A 224 2.52 15.46 33.39
N ILE A 225 1.92 14.97 34.46
CA ILE A 225 0.62 15.42 34.95
C ILE A 225 0.85 16.36 36.12
N THR A 226 0.36 17.61 36.01
CA THR A 226 0.33 18.57 37.09
C THR A 226 -1.10 18.73 37.59
N VAL A 227 -1.36 18.39 38.84
CA VAL A 227 -2.68 18.54 39.46
C VAL A 227 -2.68 19.79 40.31
N LYS A 228 -3.63 20.69 40.07
CA LYS A 228 -3.84 21.95 40.82
C LYS A 228 -5.19 21.96 41.52
N ASN A 229 -5.29 22.74 42.57
CA ASN A 229 -6.61 23.10 43.09
C ASN A 229 -7.25 24.16 42.17
N PRO A 230 -8.55 24.15 41.98
CA PRO A 230 -9.21 25.24 41.25
C PRO A 230 -9.07 26.53 42.03
N SER A 231 -8.82 27.65 41.36
CA SER A 231 -8.80 28.98 41.95
C SER A 231 -9.91 29.82 41.33
N LEU A 232 -10.70 30.52 42.16
CA LEU A 232 -11.60 31.58 41.68
C LEU A 232 -10.81 32.89 41.58
N LYS A 233 -10.84 33.52 40.40
CA LYS A 233 -10.50 34.94 40.27
C LYS A 233 -11.80 35.73 40.19
N LEU A 234 -12.05 36.59 41.21
CA LEU A 234 -13.09 37.60 41.10
C LEU A 234 -12.52 38.75 40.24
N THR A 235 -13.07 38.96 39.06
CA THR A 235 -12.87 40.20 38.30
C THR A 235 -13.87 41.23 38.83
N LYS A 236 -13.37 42.35 39.37
CA LYS A 236 -14.19 43.49 39.73
C LYS A 236 -14.67 44.13 38.41
N THR A 237 -15.97 44.17 38.18
CA THR A 237 -16.62 44.97 37.15
C THR A 237 -16.60 46.41 37.52
#